data_19d8c2553fc2eff837ddc8bc6a9eb0a0
#
_entry.id   19d8c2553fc2eff837ddc8bc6a9eb0a0
#
_cell.length_a   1.000
_cell.length_b   1.000
_cell.length_c   1.000
_cell.angle_alpha   90.00
_cell.angle_beta   90.00
_cell.angle_gamma   90.00
#
_symmetry.space_group_name_H-M   'P 1'
#
loop_
_entity.id
_entity.type
_entity.pdbx_description
1 polymer ?
#
loop_
_entity_poly.entity_id
_entity_poly.type
_entity_poly.pdbx_seq_one_letter_code
_entity_poly.pdbx_strand_id
1 'polypeptide(L)'
;MTNKIVAIQGNHPSKLNPVSDTSIFLANEAQNKNYKIFYYEPKNLSIINSKVIATGFFVKFNYSQNKFFKILKKCSLELTKSKFILIRQDPPFNLEYISTTYILDTIKHKVKILNNPTSIRNVSEKLYSAKYQKYMPDTIFSRNINEIKKFFKKNKKVILKPIHSYSGNDIHLLKKFNSKLINSFIKKHDHIMLQKFLPKISKGDK
;
A
#
# COMPACT_ATOMS: atom_id res chain seq x y z
N MET A 1 31.26 -10.07 9.10
CA MET A 1 30.32 -10.85 8.23
C MET A 1 29.09 -10.01 8.00
N THR A 2 28.85 -9.56 6.79
CA THR A 2 27.64 -8.78 6.46
C THR A 2 26.41 -9.64 6.65
N ASN A 3 25.52 -9.24 7.57
CA ASN A 3 24.27 -9.96 7.82
C ASN A 3 23.41 -10.00 6.55
N LYS A 4 23.41 -11.14 5.87
CA LYS A 4 22.57 -11.38 4.68
C LYS A 4 21.12 -11.64 5.09
N ILE A 5 20.46 -10.64 5.69
CA ILE A 5 19.05 -10.71 6.09
C ILE A 5 18.27 -9.70 5.28
N VAL A 6 17.16 -10.13 4.68
CA VAL A 6 16.10 -9.28 4.17
C VAL A 6 14.90 -9.40 5.11
N ALA A 7 14.51 -8.29 5.73
CA ALA A 7 13.31 -8.21 6.55
C ALA A 7 12.13 -7.77 5.68
N ILE A 8 11.01 -8.47 5.76
CA ILE A 8 9.78 -8.15 5.02
C ILE A 8 8.68 -7.82 6.02
N GLN A 9 8.15 -6.59 5.95
CA GLN A 9 6.95 -6.16 6.66
C GLN A 9 5.74 -6.40 5.77
N GLY A 10 4.82 -7.26 6.19
CA GLY A 10 3.64 -7.57 5.38
C GLY A 10 2.59 -8.35 6.16
N ASN A 11 1.49 -8.71 5.48
CA ASN A 11 0.49 -9.60 6.05
C ASN A 11 1.07 -11.00 6.25
N HIS A 12 0.54 -11.77 7.21
CA HIS A 12 1.03 -13.13 7.44
C HIS A 12 1.07 -13.94 6.12
N PRO A 13 2.14 -14.70 5.83
CA PRO A 13 2.30 -15.40 4.55
C PRO A 13 1.12 -16.28 4.14
N SER A 14 0.36 -16.83 5.10
CA SER A 14 -0.86 -17.62 4.80
C SER A 14 -1.99 -16.83 4.12
N LYS A 15 -1.91 -15.49 4.12
CA LYS A 15 -2.88 -14.60 3.47
C LYS A 15 -2.43 -14.15 2.08
N LEU A 16 -1.21 -14.50 1.66
CA LEU A 16 -0.66 -14.11 0.37
C LEU A 16 -1.16 -15.08 -0.72
N ASN A 17 -1.31 -14.57 -1.93
CA ASN A 17 -1.57 -15.40 -3.10
C ASN A 17 -0.23 -15.92 -3.66
N PRO A 18 0.04 -17.25 -3.64
CA PRO A 18 1.33 -17.79 -4.06
C PRO A 18 1.65 -17.54 -5.54
N VAL A 19 0.64 -17.33 -6.37
CA VAL A 19 0.81 -17.17 -7.83
C VAL A 19 1.09 -15.72 -8.23
N SER A 20 0.54 -14.74 -7.49
CA SER A 20 0.53 -13.34 -7.91
C SER A 20 1.18 -12.36 -6.93
N ASP A 21 1.52 -12.79 -5.70
CA ASP A 21 2.08 -11.86 -4.71
C ASP A 21 3.56 -11.58 -4.93
N THR A 22 3.86 -10.35 -5.24
CA THR A 22 5.22 -9.88 -5.48
C THR A 22 6.15 -10.06 -4.26
N SER A 23 5.60 -10.11 -3.03
CA SER A 23 6.42 -10.32 -1.82
C SER A 23 7.06 -11.70 -1.83
N ILE A 24 6.34 -12.72 -2.33
CA ILE A 24 6.85 -14.09 -2.45
C ILE A 24 7.94 -14.14 -3.52
N PHE A 25 7.72 -13.50 -4.67
CA PHE A 25 8.73 -13.41 -5.73
C PHE A 25 10.01 -12.74 -5.21
N LEU A 26 9.90 -11.58 -4.56
CA LEU A 26 11.06 -10.88 -4.01
C LEU A 26 11.79 -11.69 -2.93
N ALA A 27 11.05 -12.42 -2.09
CA ALA A 27 11.63 -13.30 -1.08
C ALA A 27 12.41 -14.45 -1.72
N ASN A 28 11.86 -15.08 -2.76
CA ASN A 28 12.55 -16.15 -3.50
C ASN A 28 13.83 -15.63 -4.16
N GLU A 29 13.77 -14.47 -4.83
CA GLU A 29 14.95 -13.88 -5.45
C GLU A 29 16.04 -13.52 -4.43
N ALA A 30 15.64 -13.04 -3.25
CA ALA A 30 16.57 -12.79 -2.17
C ALA A 30 17.21 -14.12 -1.65
N GLN A 31 16.43 -15.19 -1.54
CA GLN A 31 16.93 -16.52 -1.16
C GLN A 31 17.91 -17.07 -2.17
N ASN A 32 17.66 -16.92 -3.49
CA ASN A 32 18.57 -17.32 -4.57
C ASN A 32 19.93 -16.59 -4.47
N LYS A 33 19.95 -15.40 -3.86
CA LYS A 33 21.16 -14.62 -3.56
C LYS A 33 21.72 -14.89 -2.16
N ASN A 34 21.31 -16.00 -1.52
CA ASN A 34 21.74 -16.43 -0.19
C ASN A 34 21.37 -15.46 0.95
N TYR A 35 20.28 -14.70 0.81
CA TYR A 35 19.73 -13.96 1.93
C TYR A 35 18.78 -14.83 2.75
N LYS A 36 18.83 -14.67 4.08
CA LYS A 36 17.81 -15.19 5.00
C LYS A 36 16.63 -14.23 5.01
N ILE A 37 15.41 -14.75 4.94
CA ILE A 37 14.19 -13.93 4.98
C ILE A 37 13.67 -13.92 6.41
N PHE A 38 13.59 -12.73 7.01
CA PHE A 38 12.89 -12.46 8.25
C PHE A 38 11.57 -11.78 7.92
N TYR A 39 10.45 -12.36 8.36
CA TYR A 39 9.11 -11.87 8.04
C TYR A 39 8.37 -11.47 9.31
N TYR A 40 7.69 -10.32 9.29
CA TYR A 40 6.91 -9.83 10.43
C TYR A 40 5.69 -9.03 9.98
N GLU A 41 4.64 -9.05 10.81
CA GLU A 41 3.46 -8.22 10.61
C GLU A 41 3.65 -6.83 11.21
N PRO A 42 3.06 -5.76 10.63
CA PRO A 42 3.22 -4.37 11.11
C PRO A 42 2.94 -4.19 12.60
N LYS A 43 1.90 -4.86 13.12
CA LYS A 43 1.52 -4.81 14.55
C LYS A 43 2.59 -5.32 15.52
N ASN A 44 3.59 -6.06 15.02
CA ASN A 44 4.67 -6.63 15.80
C ASN A 44 5.96 -5.78 15.77
N LEU A 45 5.86 -4.54 15.29
CA LEU A 45 6.95 -3.58 15.24
C LEU A 45 6.94 -2.70 16.50
N SER A 46 8.11 -2.51 17.11
CA SER A 46 8.27 -1.75 18.36
C SER A 46 9.55 -0.92 18.36
N ILE A 47 9.54 0.18 19.11
CA ILE A 47 10.76 0.88 19.52
C ILE A 47 11.00 0.56 21.01
N ILE A 48 12.13 -0.07 21.31
CA ILE A 48 12.54 -0.42 22.65
C ILE A 48 13.96 0.12 22.88
N ASN A 49 14.12 1.03 23.82
CA ASN A 49 15.42 1.65 24.14
C ASN A 49 16.15 2.17 22.85
N SER A 50 15.44 2.96 22.06
CA SER A 50 15.92 3.55 20.81
C SER A 50 16.29 2.54 19.68
N LYS A 51 15.96 1.26 19.85
CA LYS A 51 16.12 0.21 18.86
C LYS A 51 14.78 -0.15 18.25
N VAL A 52 14.74 -0.26 16.93
CA VAL A 52 13.56 -0.75 16.21
C VAL A 52 13.65 -2.28 16.13
N ILE A 53 12.72 -2.93 16.82
CA ILE A 53 12.65 -4.38 16.97
C ILE A 53 11.35 -4.88 16.36
N ALA A 54 11.42 -5.93 15.56
CA ALA A 54 10.26 -6.64 15.08
C ALA A 54 10.22 -8.06 15.65
N THR A 55 9.07 -8.48 16.16
CA THR A 55 8.81 -9.88 16.50
C THR A 55 8.19 -10.58 15.29
N GLY A 56 8.82 -11.66 14.86
CA GLY A 56 8.44 -12.36 13.63
C GLY A 56 9.10 -13.72 13.53
N PHE A 57 9.46 -14.11 12.34
CA PHE A 57 10.05 -15.41 12.09
C PHE A 57 10.97 -15.42 10.86
N PHE A 58 11.98 -16.25 10.89
CA PHE A 58 12.69 -16.65 9.69
C PHE A 58 11.83 -17.62 8.91
N VAL A 59 11.75 -17.43 7.60
CA VAL A 59 10.88 -18.18 6.69
C VAL A 59 11.65 -18.56 5.43
N LYS A 60 11.32 -19.72 4.88
CA LYS A 60 11.72 -20.14 3.53
C LYS A 60 10.48 -20.15 2.65
N PHE A 61 10.51 -19.43 1.54
CA PHE A 61 9.51 -19.48 0.50
C PHE A 61 9.91 -20.47 -0.59
N ASN A 62 8.91 -21.07 -1.23
CA ASN A 62 9.10 -21.95 -2.38
C ASN A 62 7.96 -21.71 -3.37
N TYR A 63 8.28 -21.15 -4.52
CA TYR A 63 7.29 -20.70 -5.51
C TYR A 63 6.49 -21.84 -6.16
N SER A 64 7.01 -23.06 -6.16
CA SER A 64 6.47 -24.20 -6.93
C SER A 64 5.69 -25.24 -6.13
N GLN A 65 5.41 -25.01 -4.84
CA GLN A 65 4.80 -26.02 -3.97
C GLN A 65 3.44 -25.60 -3.42
N ASN A 66 2.55 -26.59 -3.19
CA ASN A 66 1.28 -26.39 -2.49
C ASN A 66 1.45 -25.73 -1.10
N LYS A 67 2.59 -25.99 -0.43
CA LYS A 67 3.02 -25.30 0.79
C LYS A 67 4.14 -24.33 0.43
N PHE A 68 3.77 -23.15 -0.07
CA PHE A 68 4.71 -22.16 -0.62
C PHE A 68 5.58 -21.44 0.43
N PHE A 69 5.40 -21.67 1.72
CA PHE A 69 6.28 -21.16 2.77
C PHE A 69 6.44 -22.16 3.92
N LYS A 70 7.59 -22.09 4.60
CA LYS A 70 7.89 -22.85 5.81
C LYS A 70 8.52 -21.92 6.85
N ILE A 71 7.91 -21.80 8.02
CA ILE A 71 8.49 -21.08 9.15
C ILE A 71 9.64 -21.93 9.71
N LEU A 72 10.81 -21.30 9.82
CA LEU A 72 12.04 -21.96 10.31
C LEU A 72 12.26 -21.70 11.80
N LYS A 73 12.13 -20.41 12.23
CA LYS A 73 12.37 -20.00 13.61
C LYS A 73 11.61 -18.73 13.94
N LYS A 74 10.85 -18.73 15.01
CA LYS A 74 10.23 -17.51 15.58
C LYS A 74 11.24 -16.80 16.48
N CYS A 75 11.38 -15.47 16.36
CA CYS A 75 12.28 -14.67 17.17
C CYS A 75 11.98 -13.16 17.02
N SER A 76 12.62 -12.36 17.87
CA SER A 76 12.70 -10.91 17.68
C SER A 76 14.01 -10.56 16.98
N LEU A 77 13.96 -9.55 16.09
CA LEU A 77 15.11 -9.06 15.34
C LEU A 77 15.19 -7.53 15.48
N GLU A 78 16.34 -7.02 15.84
CA GLU A 78 16.67 -5.61 15.68
C GLU A 78 16.85 -5.32 14.18
N LEU A 79 15.98 -4.48 13.60
CA LEU A 79 15.88 -4.34 12.14
C LEU A 79 17.11 -3.72 11.50
N THR A 80 17.91 -2.96 12.24
CA THR A 80 19.20 -2.44 11.75
C THR A 80 20.23 -3.53 11.43
N LYS A 81 20.00 -4.76 11.92
CA LYS A 81 20.82 -5.95 11.57
C LYS A 81 20.46 -6.53 10.20
N SER A 82 19.38 -6.04 9.56
CA SER A 82 19.03 -6.45 8.20
C SER A 82 19.84 -5.66 7.17
N LYS A 83 20.06 -6.27 6.00
CA LYS A 83 20.66 -5.57 4.84
C LYS A 83 19.63 -4.69 4.16
N PHE A 84 18.38 -5.20 4.07
CA PHE A 84 17.24 -4.51 3.47
C PHE A 84 16.00 -4.74 4.34
N ILE A 85 15.10 -3.75 4.33
CA ILE A 85 13.73 -3.88 4.83
C ILE A 85 12.79 -3.59 3.67
N LEU A 86 11.86 -4.50 3.38
CA LEU A 86 10.84 -4.33 2.36
C LEU A 86 9.51 -4.06 3.04
N ILE A 87 8.91 -2.89 2.77
CA ILE A 87 7.56 -2.56 3.23
C ILE A 87 6.58 -3.11 2.20
N ARG A 88 5.90 -4.20 2.55
CA ARG A 88 4.98 -4.96 1.69
C ARG A 88 3.63 -5.16 2.34
N GLN A 89 3.31 -4.42 3.42
CA GLN A 89 1.98 -4.46 4.02
C GLN A 89 0.94 -3.89 3.06
N ASP A 90 -0.22 -4.55 3.04
CA ASP A 90 -1.36 -4.09 2.26
C ASP A 90 -2.04 -2.88 2.91
N PRO A 91 -2.77 -2.07 2.15
CA PRO A 91 -3.67 -1.08 2.70
C PRO A 91 -4.71 -1.74 3.65
N PRO A 92 -5.39 -0.95 4.51
CA PRO A 92 -5.70 0.48 4.32
C PRO A 92 -4.56 1.41 4.74
N PHE A 93 -4.40 2.53 4.03
CA PHE A 93 -3.48 3.60 4.40
C PHE A 93 -4.14 4.48 5.47
N ASN A 94 -4.04 4.03 6.70
CA ASN A 94 -4.63 4.63 7.90
C ASN A 94 -3.54 5.05 8.90
N LEU A 95 -3.93 5.50 10.09
CA LEU A 95 -2.98 5.91 11.14
C LEU A 95 -2.07 4.77 11.59
N GLU A 96 -2.55 3.53 11.60
CA GLU A 96 -1.72 2.36 11.92
C GLU A 96 -0.62 2.17 10.88
N TYR A 97 -0.98 2.24 9.59
CA TYR A 97 0.00 2.19 8.50
C TYR A 97 1.03 3.33 8.61
N ILE A 98 0.56 4.56 8.82
CA ILE A 98 1.41 5.75 8.98
C ILE A 98 2.35 5.59 10.17
N SER A 99 1.86 5.10 11.32
CA SER A 99 2.66 4.89 12.53
C SER A 99 3.83 3.93 12.28
N THR A 100 3.61 2.82 11.58
CA THR A 100 4.71 1.90 11.26
C THR A 100 5.75 2.54 10.34
N THR A 101 5.33 3.41 9.42
CA THR A 101 6.28 4.15 8.59
C THR A 101 7.10 5.17 9.38
N TYR A 102 6.53 5.84 10.40
CA TYR A 102 7.30 6.70 11.30
C TYR A 102 8.32 5.92 12.11
N ILE A 103 7.96 4.75 12.63
CA ILE A 103 8.90 3.88 13.34
C ILE A 103 10.08 3.51 12.44
N LEU A 104 9.81 3.03 11.23
CA LEU A 104 10.86 2.66 10.28
C LEU A 104 11.70 3.85 9.82
N ASP A 105 11.12 5.03 9.75
CA ASP A 105 11.82 6.27 9.36
C ASP A 105 12.96 6.61 10.33
N THR A 106 12.85 6.24 11.61
CA THR A 106 13.89 6.48 12.62
C THR A 106 15.21 5.74 12.33
N ILE A 107 15.16 4.69 11.51
CA ILE A 107 16.34 3.86 11.17
C ILE A 107 16.71 3.88 9.68
N LYS A 108 16.04 4.69 8.85
CA LYS A 108 16.28 4.72 7.38
C LYS A 108 17.71 5.09 6.98
N HIS A 109 18.45 5.78 7.87
CA HIS A 109 19.86 6.13 7.66
C HIS A 109 20.82 4.98 8.06
N LYS A 110 20.34 3.97 8.78
CA LYS A 110 21.13 2.81 9.24
C LYS A 110 20.92 1.56 8.39
N VAL A 111 19.77 1.46 7.75
CA VAL A 111 19.38 0.30 6.93
C VAL A 111 18.58 0.75 5.71
N LYS A 112 18.80 0.09 4.57
CA LYS A 112 18.07 0.42 3.33
C LYS A 112 16.64 -0.11 3.41
N ILE A 113 15.66 0.81 3.31
CA ILE A 113 14.23 0.50 3.39
C ILE A 113 13.56 0.78 2.04
N LEU A 114 12.82 -0.16 1.52
CA LEU A 114 12.10 -0.12 0.24
C LEU A 114 10.61 -0.46 0.50
N ASN A 115 9.67 0.39 0.12
CA ASN A 115 9.86 1.76 -0.34
C ASN A 115 10.26 2.67 0.83
N ASN A 116 10.80 3.86 0.49
CA ASN A 116 11.20 4.84 1.52
C ASN A 116 9.98 5.25 2.38
N PRO A 117 10.05 5.17 3.73
CA PRO A 117 8.90 5.45 4.61
C PRO A 117 8.35 6.86 4.47
N THR A 118 9.22 7.86 4.32
CA THR A 118 8.82 9.26 4.09
C THR A 118 8.07 9.40 2.76
N SER A 119 8.56 8.74 1.71
CA SER A 119 7.90 8.77 0.39
C SER A 119 6.53 8.10 0.42
N ILE A 120 6.37 7.00 1.15
CA ILE A 120 5.07 6.33 1.33
C ILE A 120 4.04 7.31 1.91
N ARG A 121 4.41 8.09 2.93
CA ARG A 121 3.51 9.08 3.54
C ARG A 121 3.19 10.24 2.60
N ASN A 122 4.16 10.70 1.82
CA ASN A 122 4.06 11.92 1.02
C ASN A 122 3.47 11.68 -0.37
N VAL A 123 3.42 10.44 -0.84
CA VAL A 123 2.95 10.08 -2.17
C VAL A 123 1.64 9.30 -2.05
N SER A 124 0.55 10.03 -1.81
CA SER A 124 -0.80 9.45 -1.87
C SER A 124 -1.12 9.03 -3.31
N GLU A 125 -1.54 7.78 -3.51
CA GLU A 125 -1.81 7.16 -4.82
C GLU A 125 -2.64 8.06 -5.76
N LYS A 126 -3.73 8.63 -5.26
CA LYS A 126 -4.63 9.45 -6.10
C LYS A 126 -4.34 10.94 -6.02
N LEU A 127 -4.06 11.50 -4.83
CA LEU A 127 -3.79 12.94 -4.70
C LEU A 127 -2.48 13.36 -5.37
N TYR A 128 -1.46 12.50 -5.35
CA TYR A 128 -0.21 12.80 -6.02
C TYR A 128 -0.39 13.00 -7.52
N SER A 129 -1.35 12.31 -8.14
CA SER A 129 -1.68 12.46 -9.55
C SER A 129 -2.18 13.86 -9.91
N ALA A 130 -2.69 14.65 -8.93
CA ALA A 130 -3.13 16.02 -9.17
C ALA A 130 -2.03 16.94 -9.74
N LYS A 131 -0.76 16.60 -9.53
CA LYS A 131 0.39 17.30 -10.16
C LYS A 131 0.45 17.09 -11.67
N TYR A 132 -0.24 16.09 -12.19
CA TYR A 132 -0.20 15.67 -13.59
C TYR A 132 -1.56 15.80 -14.28
N GLN A 133 -2.39 16.75 -13.84
CA GLN A 133 -3.77 16.92 -14.36
C GLN A 133 -3.84 17.08 -15.87
N LYS A 134 -2.82 17.64 -16.52
CA LYS A 134 -2.77 17.79 -17.99
C LYS A 134 -2.80 16.44 -18.73
N TYR A 135 -2.46 15.34 -18.06
CA TYR A 135 -2.49 13.98 -18.61
C TYR A 135 -3.69 13.16 -18.12
N MET A 136 -4.57 13.77 -17.33
CA MET A 136 -5.72 13.10 -16.75
C MET A 136 -7.01 13.56 -17.41
N PRO A 137 -8.08 12.74 -17.40
CA PRO A 137 -9.42 13.23 -17.67
C PRO A 137 -9.79 14.34 -16.65
N ASP A 138 -10.77 15.19 -16.99
CA ASP A 138 -11.30 16.16 -16.02
C ASP A 138 -11.48 15.50 -14.66
N THR A 139 -10.84 16.05 -13.64
CA THR A 139 -10.82 15.48 -12.28
C THR A 139 -11.02 16.56 -11.23
N ILE A 140 -11.79 16.25 -10.20
CA ILE A 140 -11.93 17.07 -8.99
C ILE A 140 -11.66 16.21 -7.76
N PHE A 141 -10.96 16.80 -6.79
CA PHE A 141 -10.81 16.28 -5.43
C PHE A 141 -11.53 17.25 -4.50
N SER A 142 -12.63 16.83 -3.86
CA SER A 142 -13.43 17.73 -3.04
C SER A 142 -14.29 16.97 -2.04
N ARG A 143 -14.71 17.68 -0.99
CA ARG A 143 -15.82 17.31 -0.10
C ARG A 143 -16.98 18.34 -0.18
N ASN A 144 -16.82 19.37 -1.00
CA ASN A 144 -17.83 20.40 -1.17
C ASN A 144 -18.88 19.94 -2.19
N ILE A 145 -20.09 19.68 -1.72
CA ILE A 145 -21.20 19.15 -2.54
C ILE A 145 -21.56 20.07 -3.70
N ASN A 146 -21.43 21.41 -3.53
CA ASN A 146 -21.77 22.36 -4.58
C ASN A 146 -20.75 22.31 -5.72
N GLU A 147 -19.46 22.23 -5.41
CA GLU A 147 -18.40 22.06 -6.42
C GLU A 147 -18.51 20.70 -7.13
N ILE A 148 -18.84 19.65 -6.40
CA ILE A 148 -19.08 18.31 -6.97
C ILE A 148 -20.29 18.36 -7.91
N LYS A 149 -21.37 19.08 -7.56
CA LYS A 149 -22.55 19.25 -8.41
C LYS A 149 -22.22 20.01 -9.69
N LYS A 150 -21.43 21.10 -9.61
CA LYS A 150 -20.94 21.84 -10.79
C LYS A 150 -20.11 20.94 -11.71
N PHE A 151 -19.18 20.18 -11.14
CA PHE A 151 -18.34 19.24 -11.88
C PHE A 151 -19.17 18.16 -12.59
N PHE A 152 -20.17 17.59 -11.90
CA PHE A 152 -21.07 16.60 -12.49
C PHE A 152 -21.90 17.18 -13.64
N LYS A 153 -22.45 18.41 -13.48
CA LYS A 153 -23.20 19.08 -14.53
C LYS A 153 -22.38 19.25 -15.81
N LYS A 154 -21.09 19.61 -15.68
CA LYS A 154 -20.15 19.76 -16.81
C LYS A 154 -19.89 18.42 -17.50
N ASN A 155 -19.66 17.36 -16.74
CA ASN A 155 -19.13 16.08 -17.26
C ASN A 155 -20.22 15.02 -17.54
N LYS A 156 -21.44 15.17 -16.98
CA LYS A 156 -22.63 14.30 -17.15
C LYS A 156 -22.45 12.84 -16.67
N LYS A 157 -21.31 12.21 -16.94
CA LYS A 157 -20.95 10.87 -16.50
C LYS A 157 -19.58 10.93 -15.81
N VAL A 158 -19.53 10.52 -14.56
CA VAL A 158 -18.30 10.57 -13.76
C VAL A 158 -18.11 9.29 -12.96
N ILE A 159 -16.85 8.99 -12.67
CA ILE A 159 -16.46 7.95 -11.73
C ILE A 159 -16.20 8.59 -10.39
N LEU A 160 -16.88 8.12 -9.37
CA LEU A 160 -16.66 8.47 -7.96
C LEU A 160 -15.71 7.46 -7.34
N LYS A 161 -14.65 7.95 -6.70
CA LYS A 161 -13.58 7.13 -6.09
C LYS A 161 -13.22 7.67 -4.71
N PRO A 162 -12.99 6.81 -3.70
CA PRO A 162 -12.32 7.25 -2.47
C PRO A 162 -10.86 7.59 -2.74
N ILE A 163 -10.31 8.55 -2.01
CA ILE A 163 -8.90 8.92 -2.17
C ILE A 163 -7.97 7.82 -1.65
N HIS A 164 -8.31 7.23 -0.51
CA HIS A 164 -7.48 6.26 0.21
C HIS A 164 -7.96 4.80 0.05
N SER A 165 -8.51 4.44 -1.11
CA SER A 165 -8.86 3.04 -1.42
C SER A 165 -7.89 2.43 -2.43
N TYR A 166 -7.90 1.11 -2.47
CA TYR A 166 -7.02 0.28 -3.31
C TYR A 166 -7.82 -0.80 -4.04
N SER A 167 -7.21 -1.44 -5.03
CA SER A 167 -7.77 -2.56 -5.79
C SER A 167 -9.16 -2.32 -6.39
N GLY A 168 -9.48 -1.07 -6.73
CA GLY A 168 -10.78 -0.73 -7.32
C GLY A 168 -11.96 -0.74 -6.35
N ASN A 169 -11.72 -0.90 -5.05
CA ASN A 169 -12.77 -0.93 -4.04
C ASN A 169 -13.52 0.41 -3.99
N ASP A 170 -14.84 0.31 -3.82
CA ASP A 170 -15.73 1.46 -3.63
C ASP A 170 -15.70 2.47 -4.80
N ILE A 171 -15.60 1.97 -6.04
CA ILE A 171 -15.65 2.81 -7.25
C ILE A 171 -17.07 2.77 -7.83
N HIS A 172 -17.68 3.94 -8.06
CA HIS A 172 -19.05 4.05 -8.56
C HIS A 172 -19.11 4.87 -9.85
N LEU A 173 -19.81 4.36 -10.85
CA LEU A 173 -20.18 5.12 -12.04
C LEU A 173 -21.46 5.90 -11.76
N LEU A 174 -21.37 7.22 -11.78
CA LEU A 174 -22.54 8.13 -11.65
C LEU A 174 -23.00 8.56 -13.05
N LYS A 175 -24.20 8.10 -13.45
CA LYS A 175 -24.91 8.55 -14.66
C LYS A 175 -25.91 9.66 -14.37
N LYS A 176 -26.34 9.77 -13.09
CA LYS A 176 -27.21 10.83 -12.56
C LYS A 176 -26.62 11.36 -11.25
N PHE A 177 -26.81 12.64 -10.97
CA PHE A 177 -26.39 13.23 -9.71
C PHE A 177 -27.19 12.62 -8.55
N ASN A 178 -26.51 12.03 -7.59
CA ASN A 178 -27.12 11.42 -6.42
C ASN A 178 -26.49 12.02 -5.15
N SER A 179 -27.16 13.05 -4.61
CA SER A 179 -26.68 13.76 -3.42
C SER A 179 -26.60 12.87 -2.18
N LYS A 180 -27.55 11.94 -2.01
CA LYS A 180 -27.55 11.00 -0.86
C LYS A 180 -26.32 10.11 -0.89
N LEU A 181 -26.02 9.48 -2.04
CA LEU A 181 -24.83 8.66 -2.21
C LEU A 181 -23.54 9.48 -2.00
N ILE A 182 -23.45 10.66 -2.61
CA ILE A 182 -22.24 11.50 -2.50
C ILE A 182 -22.03 11.94 -1.05
N ASN A 183 -23.08 12.37 -0.33
CA ASN A 183 -22.96 12.75 1.08
C ASN A 183 -22.57 11.58 1.98
N SER A 184 -23.13 10.39 1.75
CA SER A 184 -22.72 9.16 2.44
C SER A 184 -21.26 8.84 2.18
N PHE A 185 -20.81 9.05 0.95
CA PHE A 185 -19.44 8.80 0.53
C PHE A 185 -18.45 9.79 1.16
N ILE A 186 -18.83 11.08 1.21
CA ILE A 186 -18.04 12.11 1.92
C ILE A 186 -17.96 11.79 3.41
N LYS A 187 -19.07 11.38 4.04
CA LYS A 187 -19.08 11.00 5.45
C LYS A 187 -18.13 9.84 5.74
N LYS A 188 -18.03 8.87 4.82
CA LYS A 188 -17.18 7.67 4.96
C LYS A 188 -15.70 7.94 4.66
N HIS A 189 -15.42 8.78 3.66
CA HIS A 189 -14.08 8.90 3.05
C HIS A 189 -13.46 10.29 3.13
N ASP A 190 -14.15 11.27 3.75
CA ASP A 190 -13.80 12.70 3.79
C ASP A 190 -13.70 13.30 2.39
N HIS A 191 -12.51 13.62 1.91
CA HIS A 191 -12.33 14.07 0.53
C HIS A 191 -12.48 12.91 -0.45
N ILE A 192 -13.15 13.17 -1.55
CA ILE A 192 -13.42 12.19 -2.61
C ILE A 192 -12.91 12.68 -3.96
N MET A 193 -12.65 11.76 -4.85
CA MET A 193 -12.25 12.05 -6.22
C MET A 193 -13.41 11.78 -7.16
N LEU A 194 -13.77 12.75 -8.00
CA LEU A 194 -14.61 12.51 -9.17
C LEU A 194 -13.80 12.75 -10.43
N GLN A 195 -13.99 11.89 -11.40
CA GLN A 195 -13.26 11.93 -12.66
C GLN A 195 -14.20 11.67 -13.82
N LYS A 196 -14.05 12.43 -14.91
CA LYS A 196 -14.82 12.21 -16.14
C LYS A 196 -14.72 10.76 -16.58
N PHE A 197 -15.86 10.14 -16.86
CA PHE A 197 -15.87 8.76 -17.37
C PHE A 197 -15.31 8.70 -18.79
N LEU A 198 -14.42 7.76 -19.03
CA LEU A 198 -13.83 7.47 -20.33
C LEU A 198 -14.52 6.23 -20.92
N PRO A 199 -15.36 6.37 -21.98
CA PRO A 199 -16.11 5.24 -22.55
C PRO A 199 -15.21 4.11 -23.11
N LYS A 200 -14.01 4.47 -23.57
CA LYS A 200 -13.07 3.53 -24.16
C LYS A 200 -12.28 2.68 -23.15
N ILE A 201 -12.49 2.89 -21.83
CA ILE A 201 -11.75 2.16 -20.78
C ILE A 201 -11.93 0.63 -20.87
N SER A 202 -13.07 0.16 -21.40
CA SER A 202 -13.33 -1.26 -21.63
C SER A 202 -12.62 -1.84 -22.86
N LYS A 203 -12.06 -0.97 -23.73
CA LYS A 203 -11.38 -1.36 -24.97
C LYS A 203 -9.88 -1.08 -24.92
N GLY A 204 -9.40 -0.45 -23.87
CA GLY A 204 -8.01 -0.09 -23.71
C GLY A 204 -7.27 -1.04 -22.77
N ASP A 205 -5.98 -1.13 -22.95
CA ASP A 205 -5.08 -1.77 -22.02
C ASP A 205 -4.96 -0.94 -20.72
N LYS A 206 -4.71 -1.63 -19.64
CA LYS A 206 -4.43 -1.02 -18.34
C LYS A 206 -2.97 -0.61 -18.26
#